data_971a9785debf8fc8ce3820cdc7151e8c
#
_entry.id   971a9785debf8fc8ce3820cdc7151e8c
#
_cell.length_a   1.000
_cell.length_b   1.000
_cell.length_c   1.000
_cell.angle_alpha   90.00
_cell.angle_beta   90.00
_cell.angle_gamma   90.00
#
_symmetry.space_group_name_H-M   'P 1'
#
loop_
_entity.id
_entity.type
_entity.pdbx_description
1 polymer ?
#
loop_
_entity_poly.entity_id
_entity_poly.type
_entity_poly.pdbx_seq_one_letter_code
_entity_poly.pdbx_strand_id
1 'polypeptide(L)'
;IRVEKEPEYSHTDLRFTATTYNCERYYNVELKERNRGSDEYAEVPLKLSKYIDILNSTKDDENAFIFYIMPTEIWIFNLSKLDLNKVRLVNWEIKSVQYSENSRIIRTPTMFIPLRMACWNTIRK
;
A
#
# COMPACT_ATOMS: atom_id res chain seq x y z
N ILE A 1 1.31 -10.40 19.96
CA ILE A 1 1.49 -9.39 18.89
C ILE A 1 2.07 -8.12 19.53
N ARG A 2 3.14 -7.65 18.97
CA ARG A 2 3.74 -6.39 19.36
C ARG A 2 3.68 -5.44 18.17
N VAL A 3 3.17 -4.21 18.41
CA VAL A 3 3.02 -3.20 17.37
C VAL A 3 3.87 -1.98 17.75
N GLU A 4 4.67 -1.51 16.81
CA GLU A 4 5.48 -0.31 16.95
C GLU A 4 5.08 0.71 15.89
N LYS A 5 4.73 1.92 16.34
CA LYS A 5 4.42 3.03 15.44
C LYS A 5 5.73 3.65 14.94
N GLU A 6 5.84 3.81 13.62
CA GLU A 6 7.01 4.43 13.03
C GLU A 6 6.96 5.96 13.14
N PRO A 7 8.14 6.65 13.13
CA PRO A 7 8.18 8.11 13.10
C PRO A 7 7.47 8.69 11.87
N GLU A 8 6.99 9.93 11.98
CA GLU A 8 6.24 10.61 10.90
C GLU A 8 6.97 10.65 9.56
N TYR A 9 8.28 10.75 9.55
CA TYR A 9 9.10 10.79 8.34
C TYR A 9 9.55 9.41 7.85
N SER A 10 9.07 8.35 8.48
CA SER A 10 9.34 6.99 8.03
C SER A 10 8.59 6.69 6.73
N HIS A 11 9.12 5.76 5.92
CA HIS A 11 8.47 5.31 4.68
C HIS A 11 7.24 4.45 4.92
N THR A 12 7.04 4.00 6.15
CA THR A 12 5.89 3.17 6.54
C THR A 12 5.32 3.63 7.88
N ASP A 13 4.09 3.23 8.15
CA ASP A 13 3.35 3.71 9.33
C ASP A 13 3.61 2.90 10.59
N LEU A 14 3.76 1.60 10.45
CA LEU A 14 4.00 0.74 11.62
C LEU A 14 4.80 -0.51 11.26
N ARG A 15 5.39 -1.08 12.32
CA ARG A 15 5.94 -2.42 12.28
C ARG A 15 5.28 -3.26 13.35
N PHE A 16 5.00 -4.52 13.06
CA PHE A 16 4.54 -5.42 14.10
C PHE A 16 5.19 -6.79 14.00
N THR A 17 5.27 -7.44 15.16
CA THR A 17 5.78 -8.80 15.30
C THR A 17 4.66 -9.69 15.78
N ALA A 18 4.42 -10.78 15.08
CA ALA A 18 3.48 -11.80 15.48
C ALA A 18 4.23 -13.06 15.89
N THR A 19 3.95 -13.58 17.09
CA THR A 19 4.58 -14.78 17.62
C THR A 19 3.53 -15.90 17.73
N THR A 20 3.78 -17.01 17.07
CA THR A 20 2.96 -18.23 17.16
C THR A 20 3.85 -19.46 17.23
N TYR A 21 3.61 -20.36 18.21
CA TYR A 21 4.32 -21.64 18.32
C TYR A 21 5.85 -21.54 18.16
N ASN A 22 6.51 -20.62 18.86
CA ASN A 22 7.95 -20.36 18.78
C ASN A 22 8.43 -19.82 17.42
N CYS A 23 7.50 -19.37 16.57
CA CYS A 23 7.86 -18.70 15.32
C CYS A 23 7.49 -17.22 15.42
N GLU A 24 8.47 -16.35 15.16
CA GLU A 24 8.23 -14.92 15.06
C GLU A 24 8.15 -14.51 13.59
N ARG A 25 7.13 -13.70 13.27
CA ARG A 25 6.96 -13.11 11.94
C ARG A 25 6.95 -11.59 12.06
N TYR A 26 7.65 -10.95 11.14
CA TYR A 26 7.84 -9.51 11.15
C TYR A 26 7.15 -8.88 9.96
N TYR A 27 6.47 -7.75 10.19
CA TYR A 27 5.68 -7.08 9.17
C TYR A 27 5.97 -5.58 9.18
N ASN A 28 6.21 -5.04 8.00
CA ASN A 28 6.36 -3.61 7.75
C ASN A 28 5.10 -3.13 7.04
N VAL A 29 4.36 -2.19 7.62
CA VAL A 29 2.99 -1.90 7.21
C VAL A 29 2.81 -0.43 6.84
N GLU A 30 2.20 -0.21 5.68
CA GLU A 30 1.68 1.08 5.24
C GLU A 30 0.16 1.09 5.36
N LEU A 31 -0.39 2.16 5.91
CA LEU A 31 -1.83 2.37 5.99
C LEU A 31 -2.26 3.39 4.95
N LYS A 32 -3.31 3.08 4.18
CA LYS A 32 -3.82 3.95 3.13
C LYS A 32 -5.33 4.07 3.25
N GLU A 33 -5.83 5.28 3.51
CA GLU A 33 -7.25 5.54 3.52
C GLU A 33 -7.76 5.83 2.12
N ARG A 34 -8.96 5.32 1.81
CA ARG A 34 -9.65 5.55 0.55
C ARG A 34 -11.10 5.92 0.83
N ASN A 35 -11.60 6.89 0.08
CA ASN A 35 -12.98 7.39 0.24
C ASN A 35 -14.02 6.52 -0.50
N ARG A 36 -13.59 5.55 -1.28
CA ARG A 36 -14.47 4.73 -2.13
C ARG A 36 -14.20 3.26 -1.88
N GLY A 37 -15.25 2.45 -1.97
CA GLY A 37 -15.19 1.02 -1.73
C GLY A 37 -14.93 0.17 -2.96
N SER A 38 -14.86 -1.14 -2.76
CA SER A 38 -14.59 -2.13 -3.81
C SER A 38 -15.73 -2.25 -4.83
N ASP A 39 -16.91 -1.76 -4.51
CA ASP A 39 -18.05 -1.71 -5.43
C ASP A 39 -17.86 -0.70 -6.56
N GLU A 40 -16.98 0.29 -6.38
CA GLU A 40 -16.70 1.30 -7.40
C GLU A 40 -15.45 0.96 -8.24
N TYR A 41 -14.46 0.30 -7.65
CA TYR A 41 -13.19 0.03 -8.31
C TYR A 41 -12.71 -1.40 -8.05
N ALA A 42 -12.31 -2.06 -9.12
CA ALA A 42 -11.72 -3.40 -9.05
C ALA A 42 -10.21 -3.38 -8.76
N GLU A 43 -9.60 -2.21 -8.73
CA GLU A 43 -8.16 -2.01 -8.53
C GLU A 43 -7.93 -0.90 -7.52
N VAL A 44 -6.76 -0.95 -6.85
CA VAL A 44 -6.31 0.13 -5.95
C VAL A 44 -5.01 0.73 -6.51
N PRO A 45 -4.86 2.06 -6.46
CA PRO A 45 -3.63 2.70 -6.95
C PRO A 45 -2.56 2.75 -5.87
N LEU A 46 -1.32 2.56 -6.29
CA LEU A 46 -0.14 2.77 -5.46
C LEU A 46 0.94 3.41 -6.32
N LYS A 47 1.45 4.56 -5.91
CA LYS A 47 2.55 5.21 -6.63
C LYS A 47 3.76 4.28 -6.66
N LEU A 48 4.40 4.15 -7.82
CA LEU A 48 5.57 3.29 -7.97
C LEU A 48 6.69 3.70 -7.01
N SER A 49 6.91 5.00 -6.83
CA SER A 49 7.91 5.51 -5.88
C SER A 49 7.62 5.06 -4.45
N LYS A 50 6.35 5.06 -4.05
CA LYS A 50 5.95 4.61 -2.71
C LYS A 50 6.16 3.11 -2.54
N TYR A 51 5.83 2.32 -3.55
CA TYR A 51 6.08 0.88 -3.56
C TYR A 51 7.57 0.58 -3.37
N ILE A 52 8.44 1.26 -4.11
CA ILE A 52 9.89 1.12 -4.00
C ILE A 52 10.37 1.52 -2.61
N ASP A 53 9.88 2.63 -2.07
CA ASP A 53 10.25 3.10 -0.73
C ASP A 53 9.86 2.10 0.36
N ILE A 54 8.67 1.54 0.26
CA ILE A 54 8.19 0.53 1.21
C ILE A 54 9.10 -0.70 1.17
N LEU A 55 9.39 -1.22 -0.02
CA LEU A 55 10.26 -2.40 -0.16
C LEU A 55 11.68 -2.12 0.32
N ASN A 56 12.23 -0.94 0.04
CA ASN A 56 13.57 -0.57 0.47
C ASN A 56 13.68 -0.40 2.00
N SER A 57 12.59 -0.02 2.66
CA SER A 57 12.55 0.09 4.12
C SER A 57 12.24 -1.23 4.82
N THR A 58 11.88 -2.27 4.07
CA THR A 58 11.53 -3.58 4.59
C THR A 58 12.81 -4.41 4.79
N LYS A 59 12.98 -4.96 5.98
CA LYS A 59 14.13 -5.81 6.32
C LYS A 59 13.99 -7.19 5.66
N ASP A 60 15.11 -7.93 5.58
CA ASP A 60 15.15 -9.24 4.92
C ASP A 60 14.21 -10.27 5.55
N ASP A 61 13.96 -10.17 6.86
CA ASP A 61 13.08 -11.06 7.60
C ASP A 61 11.64 -10.54 7.74
N GLU A 62 11.34 -9.38 7.12
CA GLU A 62 10.01 -8.77 7.17
C GLU A 62 9.23 -9.02 5.88
N ASN A 63 7.89 -9.04 6.00
CA ASN A 63 6.99 -8.90 4.86
C ASN A 63 6.44 -7.48 4.82
N ALA A 64 6.39 -6.89 3.63
CA ALA A 64 5.82 -5.56 3.42
C ALA A 64 4.33 -5.68 3.12
N PHE A 65 3.49 -5.09 3.96
CA PHE A 65 2.04 -5.06 3.78
C PHE A 65 1.55 -3.64 3.55
N ILE A 66 0.51 -3.52 2.75
CA ILE A 66 -0.28 -2.29 2.66
C ILE A 66 -1.73 -2.60 2.97
N PHE A 67 -2.33 -1.78 3.82
CA PHE A 67 -3.73 -1.87 4.21
C PHE A 67 -4.47 -0.72 3.56
N TYR A 68 -5.42 -1.04 2.68
CA TYR A 68 -6.35 -0.07 2.14
C TYR A 68 -7.60 -0.05 3.01
N ILE A 69 -7.76 1.06 3.73
CA ILE A 69 -8.88 1.26 4.64
C ILE A 69 -9.94 2.07 3.88
N MET A 70 -11.04 1.43 3.55
CA MET A 70 -12.17 2.00 2.84
C MET A 70 -13.31 2.24 3.83
N PRO A 71 -14.37 2.99 3.46
CA PRO A 71 -15.43 3.35 4.41
C PRO A 71 -16.07 2.18 5.16
N THR A 72 -16.24 1.03 4.50
CA THR A 72 -16.91 -0.14 5.09
C THR A 72 -16.09 -1.42 5.00
N GLU A 73 -14.85 -1.36 4.55
CA GLU A 73 -14.05 -2.55 4.29
C GLU A 73 -12.56 -2.26 4.38
N ILE A 74 -11.76 -3.30 4.61
CA ILE A 74 -10.30 -3.24 4.61
C ILE A 74 -9.78 -4.31 3.66
N TRP A 75 -8.81 -3.94 2.84
CA TRP A 75 -8.11 -4.84 1.92
C TRP A 75 -6.62 -4.83 2.23
N ILE A 76 -6.04 -6.00 2.40
CA ILE A 76 -4.63 -6.17 2.77
C ILE A 76 -3.88 -6.84 1.64
N PHE A 77 -2.77 -6.24 1.23
CA PHE A 77 -1.89 -6.78 0.18
C PHE A 77 -0.51 -7.05 0.76
N ASN A 78 0.04 -8.21 0.42
CA ASN A 78 1.44 -8.51 0.71
C ASN A 78 2.29 -8.04 -0.47
N LEU A 79 2.92 -6.87 -0.33
CA LEU A 79 3.73 -6.28 -1.40
C LEU A 79 4.99 -7.09 -1.69
N SER A 80 5.52 -7.80 -0.70
CA SER A 80 6.71 -8.64 -0.88
C SER A 80 6.45 -9.85 -1.79
N LYS A 81 5.19 -10.26 -1.92
CA LYS A 81 4.78 -11.42 -2.73
C LYS A 81 3.87 -11.04 -3.89
N LEU A 82 3.83 -9.77 -4.25
CA LEU A 82 2.98 -9.28 -5.31
C LEU A 82 3.47 -9.76 -6.68
N ASP A 83 2.57 -10.35 -7.48
CA ASP A 83 2.87 -10.73 -8.86
C ASP A 83 2.78 -9.51 -9.77
N LEU A 84 3.92 -8.92 -10.09
CA LEU A 84 3.99 -7.70 -10.88
C LEU A 84 3.48 -7.88 -12.32
N ASN A 85 3.43 -9.11 -12.83
CA ASN A 85 2.86 -9.37 -14.17
C ASN A 85 1.35 -9.12 -14.24
N LYS A 86 0.68 -9.11 -13.10
CA LYS A 86 -0.77 -8.87 -12.99
C LYS A 86 -1.10 -7.44 -12.60
N VAL A 87 -0.10 -6.60 -12.38
CA VAL A 87 -0.26 -5.21 -11.98
C VAL A 87 -0.13 -4.33 -13.21
N ARG A 88 -1.08 -3.41 -13.37
CA ARG A 88 -1.07 -2.45 -14.47
C ARG A 88 -0.28 -1.21 -14.03
N LEU A 89 0.68 -0.78 -14.84
CA LEU A 89 1.46 0.43 -14.59
C LEU A 89 1.03 1.52 -15.55
N VAL A 90 0.64 2.67 -15.03
CA VAL A 90 0.18 3.81 -15.81
C VAL A 90 0.91 5.07 -15.37
N ASN A 91 1.35 5.88 -16.34
CA ASN A 91 1.82 7.23 -16.08
C ASN A 91 0.60 8.14 -15.86
N TRP A 92 0.29 8.38 -14.61
CA TRP A 92 -0.84 9.23 -14.26
C TRP A 92 -0.43 10.69 -14.33
N GLU A 93 -1.13 11.49 -15.13
CA GLU A 93 -0.92 12.93 -15.19
C GLU A 93 -1.70 13.61 -14.08
N ILE A 94 -0.97 14.22 -13.18
CA ILE A 94 -1.57 15.02 -12.10
C ILE A 94 -1.25 16.48 -12.38
N LYS A 95 -2.30 17.30 -12.51
CA LYS A 95 -2.14 18.73 -12.58
C LYS A 95 -1.82 19.25 -11.20
N SER A 96 -0.57 19.70 -10.98
CA SER A 96 -0.23 20.26 -9.69
C SER A 96 -0.88 21.64 -9.55
N VAL A 97 -1.69 21.79 -8.52
CA VAL A 97 -2.23 23.10 -8.13
C VAL A 97 -1.14 23.82 -7.35
N GLN A 98 -0.34 24.61 -8.05
CA GLN A 98 0.54 25.56 -7.38
C GLN A 98 -0.09 26.95 -7.43
N TYR A 99 0.12 27.73 -6.38
CA TYR A 99 -0.37 29.10 -6.25
C TYR A 99 0.31 30.09 -7.19
N SER A 100 1.12 29.61 -8.14
CA SER A 100 1.74 30.43 -9.17
C SER A 100 1.03 30.18 -10.50
N GLU A 101 1.11 31.17 -11.40
CA GLU A 101 0.53 31.13 -12.74
C GLU A 101 1.01 29.96 -13.61
N ASN A 102 1.99 29.19 -13.15
CA ASN A 102 2.57 28.06 -13.84
C ASN A 102 2.10 26.75 -13.22
N SER A 103 0.90 26.29 -13.57
CA SER A 103 0.49 24.94 -13.25
C SER A 103 1.31 23.94 -14.07
N ARG A 104 2.02 23.03 -13.40
CA ARG A 104 2.77 21.95 -14.05
C ARG A 104 1.95 20.67 -14.10
N ILE A 105 2.01 19.99 -15.23
CA ILE A 105 1.53 18.62 -15.33
C ILE A 105 2.65 17.72 -14.80
N ILE A 106 2.39 17.03 -13.70
CA ILE A 106 3.31 16.05 -13.14
C ILE A 106 2.86 14.67 -13.55
N ARG A 107 3.76 13.92 -14.19
CA ARG A 107 3.51 12.53 -14.52
C ARG A 107 4.03 11.66 -13.38
N THR A 108 3.15 10.91 -12.77
CA THR A 108 3.48 10.01 -11.65
C THR A 108 3.17 8.58 -12.07
N PRO A 109 4.20 7.73 -12.24
CA PRO A 109 3.94 6.31 -12.48
C PRO A 109 3.18 5.70 -11.31
N THR A 110 2.04 5.10 -11.62
CA THR A 110 1.15 4.53 -10.63
C THR A 110 0.83 3.09 -10.97
N MET A 111 0.97 2.22 -9.97
CA MET A 111 0.58 0.82 -10.07
C MET A 111 -0.90 0.69 -9.73
N PHE A 112 -1.63 -0.07 -10.55
CA PHE A 112 -3.02 -0.44 -10.24
C PHE A 112 -3.06 -1.92 -9.91
N ILE A 113 -3.33 -2.20 -8.64
CA ILE A 113 -3.28 -3.56 -8.10
C ILE A 113 -4.71 -4.11 -8.04
N PRO A 114 -5.00 -5.22 -8.75
CA PRO A 114 -6.32 -5.83 -8.68
C PRO A 114 -6.68 -6.25 -7.26
N LEU A 115 -7.92 -5.98 -6.85
CA LEU A 115 -8.40 -6.35 -5.51
C LEU A 115 -8.32 -7.86 -5.27
N ARG A 116 -8.50 -8.67 -6.33
CA ARG A 116 -8.39 -10.15 -6.22
C ARG A 116 -7.01 -10.63 -5.77
N MET A 117 -5.97 -9.78 -5.84
CA MET A 117 -4.62 -10.10 -5.38
C MET A 117 -4.42 -9.86 -3.89
N ALA A 118 -5.41 -9.30 -3.20
CA ALA A 118 -5.35 -9.12 -1.76
C ALA A 118 -5.20 -10.47 -1.06
N CYS A 119 -4.34 -10.53 -0.06
CA CYS A 119 -4.19 -11.73 0.75
C CYS A 119 -5.28 -11.87 1.81
N TRP A 120 -5.97 -10.77 2.13
CA TRP A 120 -7.05 -10.75 3.10
C TRP A 120 -7.96 -9.54 2.88
N ASN A 121 -9.24 -9.67 3.20
CA ASN A 121 -10.20 -8.58 3.21
C ASN A 121 -11.31 -8.83 4.22
N THR A 122 -12.05 -7.78 4.57
CA THR A 122 -13.14 -7.85 5.54
C THR A 122 -14.49 -8.22 4.93
N ILE A 123 -14.57 -8.32 3.61
CA ILE A 123 -15.82 -8.69 2.95
C ILE A 123 -16.07 -10.18 3.16
N ARG A 124 -17.13 -10.49 3.88
CA ARG A 124 -17.55 -11.87 4.07
C ARG A 124 -18.55 -12.26 3.00
N LYS A 125 -18.26 -13.33 2.31
CA LYS A 125 -19.22 -13.97 1.42
C LYS A 125 -20.03 -15.02 2.17
#